data_2bbcb454fa5ceaec15381043cff00f17
#
_entry.id   2bbcb454fa5ceaec15381043cff00f17
#
_cell.length_a   1.000
_cell.length_b   1.000
_cell.length_c   1.000
_cell.angle_alpha   90.00
_cell.angle_beta   90.00
_cell.angle_gamma   90.00
#
_symmetry.space_group_name_H-M   'P 1'
#
loop_
_entity.id
_entity.type
_entity.pdbx_description
1 polymer ?
#
loop_
_entity_poly.entity_id
_entity_poly.type
_entity_poly.pdbx_seq_one_letter_code
_entity_poly.pdbx_strand_id
1 'polypeptide(L)'
;LGGSLIGLCGVGVLMGGAAMDGTGLALLAQIASLAAAATYAFMGFFIRRFATTSAPVTAAGQLLCATLFMLPLSLLIDRPWTLPVPSIAALGSIVALALFSTALGYLLFFRILAAAGATNILLVTFLIPVSASLLGVFVLGEVLEPRHLAGMSLIAVGLAAIDGRILTFIRGT
;
A
#
# COMPACT_ATOMS: atom_id res chain seq x y z
N LEU A 1 -8.54 -1.94 -19.17
CA LEU A 1 -7.31 -2.63 -19.63
C LEU A 1 -6.17 -1.64 -19.93
N GLY A 2 -6.39 -0.57 -20.72
CA GLY A 2 -5.34 0.40 -21.07
C GLY A 2 -4.73 1.09 -19.85
N GLY A 3 -5.54 1.61 -18.93
CA GLY A 3 -5.07 2.26 -17.71
C GLY A 3 -4.26 1.32 -16.81
N SER A 4 -4.65 0.05 -16.72
CA SER A 4 -3.92 -0.95 -15.93
C SER A 4 -2.54 -1.24 -16.52
N LEU A 5 -2.42 -1.29 -17.85
CA LEU A 5 -1.14 -1.48 -18.53
C LEU A 5 -0.22 -0.27 -18.33
N ILE A 6 -0.76 0.96 -18.43
CA ILE A 6 0.01 2.18 -18.15
C ILE A 6 0.51 2.21 -16.71
N GLY A 7 -0.35 1.85 -15.75
CA GLY A 7 0.05 1.74 -14.34
C GLY A 7 1.15 0.71 -14.10
N LEU A 8 1.05 -0.47 -14.73
CA LEU A 8 2.10 -1.50 -14.66
C LEU A 8 3.42 -1.03 -15.28
N CYS A 9 3.39 -0.33 -16.41
CA CYS A 9 4.58 0.29 -16.98
C CYS A 9 5.20 1.31 -16.01
N GLY A 10 4.37 2.10 -15.32
CA GLY A 10 4.82 3.05 -14.30
C GLY A 10 5.54 2.36 -13.13
N VAL A 11 5.03 1.22 -12.67
CA VAL A 11 5.72 0.40 -11.65
C VAL A 11 7.05 -0.13 -12.18
N GLY A 12 7.09 -0.60 -13.44
CA GLY A 12 8.33 -1.05 -14.07
C GLY A 12 9.39 0.05 -14.17
N VAL A 13 9.00 1.28 -14.51
CA VAL A 13 9.88 2.45 -14.53
C VAL A 13 10.38 2.81 -13.13
N LEU A 14 9.52 2.75 -12.11
CA LEU A 14 9.88 2.96 -10.71
C LEU A 14 10.93 1.95 -10.23
N MET A 15 10.75 0.68 -10.57
CA MET A 15 11.68 -0.38 -10.20
C MET A 15 13.05 -0.21 -10.88
N GLY A 16 13.09 0.43 -12.05
CA GLY A 16 14.33 0.75 -12.76
C GLY A 16 15.20 -0.45 -13.12
N GLY A 17 16.44 -0.20 -13.49
CA GLY A 17 17.44 -1.24 -13.81
C GLY A 17 17.82 -2.15 -12.63
N ALA A 18 17.54 -1.76 -11.39
CA ALA A 18 17.76 -2.59 -10.20
C ALA A 18 17.00 -3.95 -10.27
N ALA A 19 15.93 -4.00 -11.08
CA ALA A 19 15.24 -5.26 -11.36
C ALA A 19 16.07 -6.21 -12.24
N MET A 20 16.99 -5.68 -13.05
CA MET A 20 17.80 -6.46 -14.00
C MET A 20 19.19 -6.80 -13.46
N ASP A 21 19.72 -5.98 -12.54
CA ASP A 21 21.04 -6.18 -11.91
C ASP A 21 20.95 -6.95 -10.58
N GLY A 22 19.74 -7.29 -10.16
CA GLY A 22 19.48 -7.93 -8.87
C GLY A 22 19.92 -9.38 -8.80
N THR A 23 20.63 -9.71 -7.74
CA THR A 23 20.76 -11.08 -7.25
C THR A 23 19.38 -11.74 -7.14
N GLY A 24 19.27 -13.07 -7.21
CA GLY A 24 17.99 -13.80 -7.11
C GLY A 24 17.11 -13.37 -5.93
N LEU A 25 17.69 -12.77 -4.88
CA LEU A 25 17.00 -12.20 -3.72
C LEU A 25 16.14 -10.97 -4.09
N ALA A 26 16.63 -10.09 -4.98
CA ALA A 26 15.88 -8.92 -5.44
C ALA A 26 14.67 -9.34 -6.28
N LEU A 27 14.83 -10.36 -7.13
CA LEU A 27 13.71 -10.93 -7.90
C LEU A 27 12.65 -11.54 -6.99
N LEU A 28 13.06 -12.29 -5.96
CA LEU A 28 12.13 -12.85 -4.97
C LEU A 28 11.36 -11.75 -4.21
N ALA A 29 12.01 -10.65 -3.81
CA ALA A 29 11.38 -9.53 -3.16
C ALA A 29 10.34 -8.85 -4.07
N GLN A 30 10.62 -8.73 -5.36
CA GLN A 30 9.68 -8.18 -6.35
C GLN A 30 8.48 -9.10 -6.56
N ILE A 31 8.69 -10.41 -6.69
CA ILE A 31 7.60 -11.38 -6.79
C ILE A 31 6.73 -11.35 -5.52
N ALA A 32 7.34 -11.28 -4.34
CA ALA A 32 6.61 -11.15 -3.07
C ALA A 32 5.76 -9.86 -3.02
N SER A 33 6.31 -8.74 -3.50
CA SER A 33 5.58 -7.47 -3.58
C SER A 33 4.40 -7.53 -4.55
N LEU A 34 4.56 -8.17 -5.70
CA LEU A 34 3.47 -8.41 -6.66
C LEU A 34 2.41 -9.35 -6.09
N ALA A 35 2.81 -10.40 -5.40
CA ALA A 35 1.88 -11.30 -4.71
C ALA A 35 1.10 -10.56 -3.62
N ALA A 36 1.75 -9.70 -2.84
CA ALA A 36 1.08 -8.84 -1.87
C ALA A 36 0.05 -7.90 -2.54
N ALA A 37 0.41 -7.26 -3.66
CA ALA A 37 -0.51 -6.42 -4.42
C ALA A 37 -1.71 -7.23 -4.96
N ALA A 38 -1.51 -8.46 -5.42
CA ALA A 38 -2.58 -9.34 -5.85
C ALA A 38 -3.53 -9.71 -4.71
N THR A 39 -3.02 -9.98 -3.50
CA THR A 39 -3.86 -10.23 -2.32
C THR A 39 -4.68 -9.01 -1.93
N TYR A 40 -4.14 -7.80 -2.05
CA TYR A 40 -4.90 -6.55 -1.86
C TYR A 40 -6.03 -6.41 -2.88
N ALA A 41 -5.78 -6.71 -4.15
CA ALA A 41 -6.81 -6.69 -5.19
C ALA A 41 -7.92 -7.72 -4.89
N PHE A 42 -7.55 -8.91 -4.44
CA PHE A 42 -8.50 -9.97 -4.05
C PHE A 42 -9.36 -9.56 -2.85
N MET A 43 -8.75 -8.88 -1.86
CA MET A 43 -9.46 -8.33 -0.70
C MET A 43 -10.58 -7.37 -1.13
N GLY A 44 -10.39 -6.59 -2.20
CA GLY A 44 -11.40 -5.69 -2.74
C GLY A 44 -12.71 -6.39 -3.13
N PHE A 45 -12.67 -7.66 -3.51
CA PHE A 45 -13.86 -8.47 -3.76
C PHE A 45 -14.61 -8.84 -2.47
N PHE A 46 -13.86 -9.17 -1.42
CA PHE A 46 -14.44 -9.59 -0.15
C PHE A 46 -14.96 -8.43 0.70
N ILE A 47 -14.34 -7.25 0.61
CA ILE A 47 -14.68 -6.09 1.43
C ILE A 47 -16.14 -5.65 1.23
N ARG A 48 -16.72 -5.89 0.06
CA ARG A 48 -18.12 -5.61 -0.22
C ARG A 48 -19.09 -6.42 0.64
N ARG A 49 -18.69 -7.61 1.10
CA ARG A 49 -19.50 -8.45 2.00
C ARG A 49 -19.56 -7.90 3.42
N PHE A 50 -18.58 -7.08 3.81
CA PHE A 50 -18.49 -6.48 5.15
C PHE A 50 -18.97 -5.02 5.18
N ALA A 51 -19.55 -4.52 4.09
CA ALA A 51 -20.03 -3.14 3.97
C ALA A 51 -21.12 -2.78 5.01
N THR A 52 -21.84 -3.78 5.54
CA THR A 52 -22.86 -3.60 6.59
C THR A 52 -22.29 -3.67 8.02
N THR A 53 -21.03 -4.07 8.16
CA THR A 53 -20.37 -4.19 9.47
C THR A 53 -19.75 -2.85 9.87
N SER A 54 -19.79 -2.49 11.15
CA SER A 54 -19.20 -1.24 11.61
C SER A 54 -17.67 -1.22 11.36
N ALA A 55 -17.16 -0.05 11.01
CA ALA A 55 -15.74 0.16 10.68
C ALA A 55 -14.78 -0.36 11.77
N PRO A 56 -15.01 -0.11 13.07
CA PRO A 56 -14.12 -0.63 14.13
C PRO A 56 -14.11 -2.15 14.20
N VAL A 57 -15.26 -2.79 14.04
CA VAL A 57 -15.36 -4.27 14.09
C VAL A 57 -14.63 -4.91 12.92
N THR A 58 -14.78 -4.35 11.71
CA THR A 58 -14.07 -4.84 10.52
C THR A 58 -12.56 -4.65 10.67
N ALA A 59 -12.11 -3.49 11.14
CA ALA A 59 -10.69 -3.22 11.39
C ALA A 59 -10.11 -4.16 12.45
N ALA A 60 -10.79 -4.31 13.59
CA ALA A 60 -10.33 -5.20 14.66
C ALA A 60 -10.28 -6.65 14.21
N GLY A 61 -11.31 -7.13 13.51
CA GLY A 61 -11.35 -8.48 12.97
C GLY A 61 -10.22 -8.77 11.99
N GLN A 62 -9.95 -7.84 11.08
CA GLN A 62 -8.86 -7.97 10.12
C GLN A 62 -7.48 -8.02 10.80
N LEU A 63 -7.22 -7.13 11.76
CA LEU A 63 -5.96 -7.10 12.50
C LEU A 63 -5.80 -8.36 13.38
N LEU A 64 -6.88 -8.83 14.01
CA LEU A 64 -6.87 -10.06 14.80
C LEU A 64 -6.52 -11.27 13.92
N CYS A 65 -7.18 -11.43 12.78
CA CYS A 65 -6.87 -12.50 11.83
C CYS A 65 -5.44 -12.42 11.34
N ALA A 66 -4.96 -11.24 10.97
CA ALA A 66 -3.57 -11.05 10.54
C ALA A 66 -2.58 -11.45 11.64
N THR A 67 -2.85 -11.09 12.89
CA THR A 67 -2.02 -11.46 14.05
C THR A 67 -2.03 -12.98 14.27
N LEU A 68 -3.18 -13.62 14.19
CA LEU A 68 -3.30 -15.08 14.37
C LEU A 68 -2.52 -15.85 13.29
N PHE A 69 -2.42 -15.33 12.07
CA PHE A 69 -1.62 -15.93 11.01
C PHE A 69 -0.13 -15.62 11.16
N MET A 70 0.22 -14.38 11.48
CA MET A 70 1.60 -13.94 11.52
C MET A 70 2.33 -14.37 12.79
N LEU A 71 1.63 -14.49 13.92
CA LEU A 71 2.25 -14.87 15.18
C LEU A 71 2.95 -16.25 15.10
N PRO A 72 2.28 -17.35 14.70
CA PRO A 72 2.96 -18.63 14.59
C PRO A 72 4.07 -18.63 13.54
N LEU A 73 3.88 -17.90 12.43
CA LEU A 73 4.87 -17.79 11.37
C LEU A 73 6.15 -17.10 11.88
N SER A 74 6.01 -15.98 12.57
CA SER A 74 7.12 -15.25 13.18
C SER A 74 7.82 -16.08 14.28
N LEU A 75 7.06 -16.78 15.12
CA LEU A 75 7.64 -17.65 16.14
C LEU A 75 8.47 -18.79 15.54
N LEU A 76 8.02 -19.37 14.43
CA LEU A 76 8.72 -20.50 13.81
C LEU A 76 9.93 -20.09 12.97
N ILE A 77 9.80 -18.99 12.22
CA ILE A 77 10.84 -18.54 11.26
C ILE A 77 11.84 -17.63 11.94
N ASP A 78 11.36 -16.55 12.58
CA ASP A 78 12.23 -15.48 13.11
C ASP A 78 12.85 -15.84 14.46
N ARG A 79 12.24 -16.79 15.21
CA ARG A 79 12.70 -17.23 16.54
C ARG A 79 13.04 -16.03 17.44
N PRO A 80 12.08 -15.16 17.78
CA PRO A 80 12.33 -13.88 18.44
C PRO A 80 13.08 -14.00 19.78
N TRP A 81 13.06 -15.16 20.43
CA TRP A 81 13.82 -15.46 21.65
C TRP A 81 15.33 -15.57 21.44
N THR A 82 15.79 -15.69 20.18
CA THR A 82 17.23 -15.73 19.84
C THR A 82 17.78 -14.34 19.49
N LEU A 83 16.89 -13.35 19.31
CA LEU A 83 17.26 -12.00 18.95
C LEU A 83 17.60 -11.16 20.18
N PRO A 84 18.51 -10.17 20.05
CA PRO A 84 18.78 -9.24 21.14
C PRO A 84 17.51 -8.43 21.50
N VAL A 85 17.38 -8.09 22.76
CA VAL A 85 16.24 -7.28 23.22
C VAL A 85 16.21 -5.93 22.48
N PRO A 86 15.08 -5.57 21.86
CA PRO A 86 14.97 -4.32 21.12
C PRO A 86 15.20 -3.10 22.01
N SER A 87 15.81 -2.06 21.47
CA SER A 87 15.97 -0.80 22.19
C SER A 87 14.61 -0.16 22.51
N ILE A 88 14.56 0.68 23.53
CA ILE A 88 13.33 1.42 23.90
C ILE A 88 12.84 2.26 22.72
N ALA A 89 13.75 2.85 21.95
CA ALA A 89 13.40 3.60 20.76
C ALA A 89 12.75 2.71 19.69
N ALA A 90 13.25 1.50 19.46
CA ALA A 90 12.65 0.54 18.53
C ALA A 90 11.24 0.11 19.00
N LEU A 91 11.08 -0.19 20.28
CA LEU A 91 9.76 -0.52 20.85
C LEU A 91 8.78 0.66 20.74
N GLY A 92 9.22 1.87 21.03
CA GLY A 92 8.42 3.08 20.86
C GLY A 92 7.99 3.29 19.41
N SER A 93 8.88 3.06 18.45
CA SER A 93 8.58 3.16 17.01
C SER A 93 7.56 2.11 16.58
N ILE A 94 7.67 0.87 17.05
CA ILE A 94 6.71 -0.21 16.77
C ILE A 94 5.32 0.14 17.31
N VAL A 95 5.24 0.62 18.55
CA VAL A 95 3.98 1.03 19.17
C VAL A 95 3.37 2.21 18.43
N ALA A 96 4.16 3.23 18.08
CA ALA A 96 3.69 4.36 17.31
C ALA A 96 3.16 3.94 15.93
N LEU A 97 3.87 3.06 15.23
CA LEU A 97 3.44 2.52 13.94
C LEU A 97 2.13 1.72 14.07
N ALA A 98 2.01 0.90 15.11
CA ALA A 98 0.80 0.11 15.36
C ALA A 98 -0.42 0.99 15.65
N LEU A 99 -0.25 2.04 16.46
CA LEU A 99 -1.36 2.91 16.86
C LEU A 99 -1.72 3.92 15.77
N PHE A 100 -0.74 4.67 15.26
CA PHE A 100 -1.00 5.79 14.35
C PHE A 100 -1.09 5.36 12.89
N SER A 101 -0.21 4.50 12.43
CA SER A 101 -0.23 4.06 11.03
C SER A 101 -1.25 2.96 10.80
N THR A 102 -1.30 1.96 11.67
CA THR A 102 -2.15 0.78 11.45
C THR A 102 -3.55 0.98 12.03
N ALA A 103 -3.70 1.12 13.34
CA ALA A 103 -5.03 1.15 13.95
C ALA A 103 -5.84 2.37 13.52
N LEU A 104 -5.26 3.57 13.62
CA LEU A 104 -5.93 4.79 13.17
C LEU A 104 -6.16 4.79 11.66
N GLY A 105 -5.18 4.33 10.88
CA GLY A 105 -5.29 4.21 9.43
C GLY A 105 -6.47 3.32 9.00
N TYR A 106 -6.63 2.14 9.60
CA TYR A 106 -7.77 1.26 9.32
C TYR A 106 -9.10 1.84 9.77
N LEU A 107 -9.16 2.49 10.92
CA LEU A 107 -10.38 3.16 11.38
C LEU A 107 -10.83 4.24 10.40
N LEU A 108 -9.91 5.08 9.94
CA LEU A 108 -10.19 6.12 8.95
C LEU A 108 -10.58 5.51 7.60
N PHE A 109 -9.85 4.49 7.15
CA PHE A 109 -10.13 3.78 5.90
C PHE A 109 -11.55 3.22 5.87
N PHE A 110 -11.96 2.47 6.89
CA PHE A 110 -13.29 1.89 6.93
C PHE A 110 -14.40 2.93 7.15
N ARG A 111 -14.12 4.04 7.86
CA ARG A 111 -15.05 5.16 7.97
C ARG A 111 -15.27 5.84 6.62
N ILE A 112 -14.22 6.10 5.88
CA ILE A 112 -14.31 6.69 4.54
C ILE A 112 -15.02 5.73 3.59
N LEU A 113 -14.70 4.44 3.67
CA LEU A 113 -15.36 3.40 2.86
C LEU A 113 -16.88 3.39 3.10
N ALA A 114 -17.30 3.44 4.37
CA ALA A 114 -18.71 3.43 4.74
C ALA A 114 -19.44 4.72 4.35
N ALA A 115 -18.80 5.88 4.47
CA ALA A 115 -19.42 7.19 4.23
C ALA A 115 -19.38 7.60 2.75
N ALA A 116 -18.28 7.33 2.06
CA ALA A 116 -18.00 7.87 0.72
C ALA A 116 -17.90 6.79 -0.37
N GLY A 117 -17.92 5.51 0.01
CA GLY A 117 -17.85 4.38 -0.91
C GLY A 117 -16.44 4.09 -1.45
N ALA A 118 -16.33 2.97 -2.15
CA ALA A 118 -15.04 2.45 -2.65
C ALA A 118 -14.35 3.37 -3.65
N THR A 119 -15.11 4.13 -4.44
CA THR A 119 -14.55 5.04 -5.47
C THR A 119 -13.73 6.17 -4.84
N ASN A 120 -14.17 6.72 -3.70
CA ASN A 120 -13.44 7.80 -3.04
C ASN A 120 -12.20 7.31 -2.29
N ILE A 121 -12.16 6.04 -1.89
CA ILE A 121 -10.93 5.43 -1.34
C ILE A 121 -9.83 5.34 -2.40
N LEU A 122 -10.18 5.12 -3.66
CA LEU A 122 -9.21 5.14 -4.75
C LEU A 122 -8.49 6.50 -4.84
N LEU A 123 -9.19 7.60 -4.56
CA LEU A 123 -8.57 8.94 -4.52
C LEU A 123 -7.50 9.05 -3.41
N VAL A 124 -7.75 8.44 -2.26
CA VAL A 124 -6.75 8.38 -1.17
C VAL A 124 -5.51 7.61 -1.61
N THR A 125 -5.69 6.54 -2.39
CA THR A 125 -4.58 5.73 -2.93
C THR A 125 -3.66 6.56 -3.84
N PHE A 126 -4.19 7.57 -4.54
CA PHE A 126 -3.37 8.52 -5.32
C PHE A 126 -2.52 9.44 -4.44
N LEU A 127 -3.03 9.81 -3.27
CA LEU A 127 -2.29 10.67 -2.35
C LEU A 127 -1.11 9.94 -1.67
N ILE A 128 -1.17 8.61 -1.56
CA ILE A 128 -0.11 7.84 -0.88
C ILE A 128 1.27 8.04 -1.51
N PRO A 129 1.48 7.85 -2.83
CA PRO A 129 2.80 8.04 -3.42
C PRO A 129 3.28 9.49 -3.31
N VAL A 130 2.36 10.46 -3.44
CA VAL A 130 2.69 11.89 -3.34
C VAL A 130 3.13 12.24 -1.92
N SER A 131 2.35 11.86 -0.92
CA SER A 131 2.68 12.13 0.48
C SER A 131 3.93 11.38 0.94
N ALA A 132 4.12 10.12 0.51
CA ALA A 132 5.32 9.36 0.81
C ALA A 132 6.57 10.02 0.21
N SER A 133 6.51 10.47 -1.05
CA SER A 133 7.63 11.16 -1.70
C SER A 133 7.96 12.49 -1.04
N LEU A 134 6.94 13.28 -0.68
CA LEU A 134 7.14 14.52 0.04
C LEU A 134 7.80 14.29 1.41
N LEU A 135 7.33 13.30 2.17
CA LEU A 135 7.93 12.94 3.45
C LEU A 135 9.36 12.41 3.28
N GLY A 136 9.63 11.59 2.26
CA GLY A 136 10.96 11.11 1.93
C GLY A 136 11.94 12.24 1.69
N VAL A 137 11.54 13.22 0.87
CA VAL A 137 12.40 14.39 0.59
C VAL A 137 12.55 15.30 1.81
N PHE A 138 11.44 15.73 2.44
CA PHE A 138 11.48 16.77 3.49
C PHE A 138 11.95 16.25 4.84
N VAL A 139 11.66 14.99 5.17
CA VAL A 139 11.98 14.41 6.50
C VAL A 139 13.25 13.57 6.46
N LEU A 140 13.41 12.75 5.40
CA LEU A 140 14.54 11.82 5.28
C LEU A 140 15.68 12.39 4.43
N GLY A 141 15.49 13.53 3.75
CA GLY A 141 16.49 14.13 2.88
C GLY A 141 16.78 13.30 1.61
N GLU A 142 15.82 12.48 1.19
CA GLU A 142 15.97 11.64 0.01
C GLU A 142 16.01 12.48 -1.27
N VAL A 143 16.87 12.08 -2.21
CA VAL A 143 16.94 12.70 -3.53
C VAL A 143 16.02 11.95 -4.48
N LEU A 144 14.99 12.65 -4.99
CA LEU A 144 14.12 12.08 -6.01
C LEU A 144 14.86 12.02 -7.35
N GLU A 145 15.09 10.82 -7.83
CA GLU A 145 15.61 10.62 -9.17
C GLU A 145 14.50 10.87 -10.22
N PRO A 146 14.84 11.31 -11.43
CA PRO A 146 13.87 11.54 -12.52
C PRO A 146 13.00 10.34 -12.83
N ARG A 147 13.53 9.12 -12.64
CA ARG A 147 12.77 7.87 -12.82
C ARG A 147 11.61 7.72 -11.82
N HIS A 148 11.78 8.20 -10.58
CA HIS A 148 10.71 8.16 -9.58
C HIS A 148 9.55 9.07 -9.98
N LEU A 149 9.86 10.28 -10.48
CA LEU A 149 8.84 11.20 -10.99
C LEU A 149 8.14 10.65 -12.24
N ALA A 150 8.88 10.06 -13.17
CA ALA A 150 8.31 9.45 -14.37
C ALA A 150 7.41 8.26 -14.04
N GLY A 151 7.85 7.36 -13.15
CA GLY A 151 7.04 6.21 -12.72
C GLY A 151 5.77 6.62 -11.98
N MET A 152 5.86 7.58 -11.05
CA MET A 152 4.70 8.13 -10.36
C MET A 152 3.70 8.79 -11.31
N SER A 153 4.18 9.55 -12.28
CA SER A 153 3.34 10.17 -13.31
C SER A 153 2.60 9.15 -14.14
N LEU A 154 3.28 8.09 -14.57
CA LEU A 154 2.65 6.99 -15.31
C LEU A 154 1.59 6.24 -14.47
N ILE A 155 1.88 6.00 -13.19
CA ILE A 155 0.90 5.38 -12.29
C ILE A 155 -0.32 6.29 -12.14
N ALA A 156 -0.12 7.59 -11.92
CA ALA A 156 -1.20 8.57 -11.80
C ALA A 156 -2.08 8.61 -13.05
N VAL A 157 -1.47 8.66 -14.24
CA VAL A 157 -2.18 8.62 -15.52
C VAL A 157 -2.93 7.30 -15.71
N GLY A 158 -2.30 6.17 -15.38
CA GLY A 158 -2.92 4.84 -15.44
C GLY A 158 -4.16 4.73 -14.58
N LEU A 159 -4.08 5.19 -13.33
CA LEU A 159 -5.22 5.21 -12.41
C LEU A 159 -6.33 6.18 -12.87
N ALA A 160 -5.97 7.37 -13.30
CA ALA A 160 -6.91 8.35 -13.82
C ALA A 160 -7.66 7.82 -15.08
N ALA A 161 -6.98 7.04 -15.92
CA ALA A 161 -7.59 6.35 -17.06
C ALA A 161 -8.53 5.21 -16.63
N ILE A 162 -8.27 4.56 -15.49
CA ILE A 162 -9.16 3.52 -14.92
C ILE A 162 -10.42 4.15 -14.33
N ASP A 163 -10.28 5.28 -13.63
CA ASP A 163 -11.40 5.97 -12.95
C ASP A 163 -12.42 6.57 -13.95
N GLY A 164 -12.07 6.64 -15.22
CA GLY A 164 -12.97 7.07 -16.32
C GLY A 164 -13.33 8.57 -16.26
N ARG A 165 -12.97 9.31 -15.23
CA ARG A 165 -13.29 10.75 -15.07
C ARG A 165 -12.63 11.61 -16.14
N ILE A 166 -11.46 11.21 -16.65
CA ILE A 166 -10.82 11.91 -17.76
C ILE A 166 -11.69 11.81 -19.03
N LEU A 167 -12.33 10.66 -19.28
CA LEU A 167 -13.20 10.48 -20.43
C LEU A 167 -14.50 11.26 -20.33
N THR A 168 -15.03 11.47 -19.11
CA THR A 168 -16.22 12.31 -18.90
C THR A 168 -15.89 13.79 -19.01
N PHE A 169 -14.69 14.21 -18.61
CA PHE A 169 -14.24 15.60 -18.75
C PHE A 169 -13.98 15.97 -20.23
N ILE A 170 -13.47 15.03 -21.02
CA ILE A 170 -13.22 15.24 -22.47
C ILE A 170 -14.53 15.14 -23.28
N ARG A 171 -15.53 14.37 -22.82
CA ARG A 171 -16.82 14.21 -23.48
C ARG A 171 -17.88 15.24 -23.03
N GLY A 172 -17.61 16.02 -22.02
CA GLY A 172 -18.52 17.04 -21.48
C GLY A 172 -18.38 18.42 -22.12
N THR A 173 -17.68 18.51 -23.24
CA THR A 173 -17.71 19.60 -24.23
C THR A 173 -18.16 19.02 -25.55
#